data_160d22ae7c4ad66fc4d514ba51160bc3
#
_entry.id   160d22ae7c4ad66fc4d514ba51160bc3
#
_cell.length_a   1.000
_cell.length_b   1.000
_cell.length_c   1.000
_cell.angle_alpha   90.00
_cell.angle_beta   90.00
_cell.angle_gamma   90.00
#
_symmetry.space_group_name_H-M   'P 1'
#
loop_
_entity.id
_entity.type
_entity.pdbx_description
1 polymer ?
#
loop_
_entity_poly.entity_id
_entity_poly.type
_entity_poly.pdbx_seq_one_letter_code
_entity_poly.pdbx_strand_id
1 'polypeptide(L)'
;MLKTEEIYMEQNNKRMHEATDPLYFVIEEKLNSVDLTDKGVDLITGNSEDPTLFVLPDIAAQLSELENETSLTDEQRLAKKDELMTNYAIKSERVHTINQLLKAYTMFEKDDEYVVIDGQVKIVDEQTGRIMEGRRYSDGLHQAIEAKENVKVEAATQTFATITLQNYFRMYHKLSGMTGTAETEAGELWDIYKLDVVVIPTNRPISRKDMNDRVYKTKREKYKAVIEEIEQLVQAGRPVLVGTTSVEISEMLSKMLTMRKIEHSVLNAKLHQKEADIVAKAGLSGTVTIATNMAGRGTDIKLSPEVKAAGGLAIIGTERHESRRVDRQLRGRAGRQGDPGSSVFFVSLEDDLMRLFSSDRIAGVMDRLGFKEGEMIEHKMISNSIERAQKKVEENNFGIRKRLLEYDDVMNKQRTVVYTKRRHA
;
A
#
# COMPACT_ATOMS: atom_id res chain seq x y z
N MET A 1 -22.23 1.54 -6.95
CA MET A 1 -20.95 1.89 -7.58
C MET A 1 -21.14 2.77 -8.84
N LEU A 2 -21.75 2.32 -9.92
CA LEU A 2 -21.91 3.13 -11.15
C LEU A 2 -22.57 4.51 -10.94
N LYS A 3 -23.60 4.63 -10.11
CA LYS A 3 -24.21 5.92 -9.77
C LYS A 3 -23.31 6.88 -9.00
N THR A 4 -22.41 6.35 -8.19
CA THR A 4 -21.46 7.15 -7.39
C THR A 4 -20.37 7.73 -8.28
N GLU A 5 -19.91 6.96 -9.26
CA GLU A 5 -18.94 7.41 -10.27
C GLU A 5 -19.53 8.48 -11.19
N GLU A 6 -20.78 8.32 -11.64
CA GLU A 6 -21.48 9.33 -12.44
C GLU A 6 -21.65 10.65 -11.68
N ILE A 7 -22.02 10.60 -10.38
CA ILE A 7 -22.20 11.80 -9.54
C ILE A 7 -20.83 12.47 -9.24
N TYR A 8 -19.77 11.69 -9.11
CA TYR A 8 -18.41 12.19 -8.91
C TYR A 8 -17.87 12.90 -10.16
N MET A 9 -18.24 12.41 -11.35
CA MET A 9 -17.81 12.98 -12.62
C MET A 9 -18.63 14.23 -13.01
N GLU A 10 -19.91 14.32 -12.63
CA GLU A 10 -20.78 15.37 -13.14
C GLU A 10 -20.63 16.74 -12.47
N GLN A 11 -20.29 16.87 -11.20
CA GLN A 11 -20.11 18.19 -10.56
C GLN A 11 -19.38 18.17 -9.20
N ASN A 12 -18.14 18.61 -9.13
CA ASN A 12 -17.48 19.25 -7.98
C ASN A 12 -18.12 18.98 -6.58
N ASN A 13 -18.25 17.76 -6.12
CA ASN A 13 -18.71 17.34 -4.77
C ASN A 13 -20.08 17.88 -4.29
N LYS A 14 -20.78 18.72 -5.03
CA LYS A 14 -22.04 19.34 -4.55
C LYS A 14 -23.23 18.38 -4.39
N ARG A 15 -23.19 17.21 -5.05
CA ARG A 15 -24.26 16.19 -4.99
C ARG A 15 -23.83 14.89 -4.33
N MET A 16 -22.66 14.89 -3.64
CA MET A 16 -22.14 13.70 -2.99
C MET A 16 -23.11 13.16 -1.93
N HIS A 17 -23.81 14.04 -1.20
CA HIS A 17 -24.81 13.66 -0.21
C HIS A 17 -25.94 12.80 -0.81
N GLU A 18 -26.35 13.01 -2.07
CA GLU A 18 -27.39 12.19 -2.71
C GLU A 18 -26.94 10.72 -2.87
N ALA A 19 -25.64 10.48 -3.02
CA ALA A 19 -25.08 9.15 -3.10
C ALA A 19 -24.79 8.53 -1.71
N THR A 20 -24.46 9.35 -0.72
CA THR A 20 -24.07 8.91 0.63
C THR A 20 -25.23 8.72 1.58
N ASP A 21 -26.30 9.56 1.49
CA ASP A 21 -27.47 9.51 2.36
C ASP A 21 -28.17 8.12 2.45
N PRO A 22 -28.29 7.33 1.36
CA PRO A 22 -28.88 6.00 1.46
C PRO A 22 -27.97 4.94 2.08
N LEU A 23 -26.69 5.22 2.27
CA LEU A 23 -25.67 4.29 2.78
C LEU A 23 -25.59 4.35 4.30
N TYR A 24 -25.04 3.32 4.92
CA TYR A 24 -24.77 3.28 6.36
C TYR A 24 -23.36 3.75 6.69
N PHE A 25 -22.42 3.61 5.78
CA PHE A 25 -21.04 4.09 5.91
C PHE A 25 -20.46 4.38 4.51
N VAL A 26 -19.39 5.15 4.47
CA VAL A 26 -18.66 5.52 3.26
C VAL A 26 -17.19 5.19 3.46
N ILE A 27 -16.56 4.59 2.45
CA ILE A 27 -15.13 4.33 2.41
C ILE A 27 -14.47 5.32 1.48
N GLU A 28 -13.49 6.05 1.97
CA GLU A 28 -12.63 6.89 1.15
C GLU A 28 -11.25 6.25 1.01
N GLU A 29 -11.06 5.51 -0.08
CA GLU A 29 -9.83 4.74 -0.33
C GLU A 29 -8.57 5.62 -0.39
N LYS A 30 -8.67 6.85 -0.93
CA LYS A 30 -7.53 7.78 -1.00
C LYS A 30 -7.01 8.22 0.37
N LEU A 31 -7.91 8.38 1.34
CA LEU A 31 -7.58 8.77 2.70
C LEU A 31 -7.44 7.59 3.65
N ASN A 32 -7.72 6.38 3.16
CA ASN A 32 -7.74 5.16 3.98
C ASN A 32 -8.63 5.33 5.21
N SER A 33 -9.82 5.94 5.02
CA SER A 33 -10.79 6.22 6.08
C SER A 33 -12.15 5.60 5.79
N VAL A 34 -12.87 5.32 6.88
CA VAL A 34 -14.26 4.85 6.86
C VAL A 34 -15.04 5.73 7.81
N ASP A 35 -16.13 6.31 7.31
CA ASP A 35 -16.97 7.21 8.07
C ASP A 35 -18.42 6.71 8.08
N LEU A 36 -19.05 6.71 9.28
CA LEU A 36 -20.48 6.45 9.40
C LEU A 36 -21.28 7.61 8.85
N THR A 37 -22.36 7.29 8.15
CA THR A 37 -23.41 8.27 7.81
C THR A 37 -24.39 8.44 8.96
N ASP A 38 -25.24 9.48 8.90
CA ASP A 38 -26.30 9.67 9.90
C ASP A 38 -27.20 8.42 10.02
N LYS A 39 -27.53 7.81 8.88
CA LYS A 39 -28.28 6.55 8.83
C LYS A 39 -27.53 5.39 9.49
N GLY A 40 -26.22 5.36 9.40
CA GLY A 40 -25.36 4.39 10.08
C GLY A 40 -25.38 4.60 11.58
N VAL A 41 -25.26 5.84 12.03
CA VAL A 41 -25.35 6.22 13.45
C VAL A 41 -26.73 5.84 14.03
N ASP A 42 -27.81 6.14 13.30
CA ASP A 42 -29.17 5.77 13.70
C ASP A 42 -29.34 4.25 13.83
N LEU A 43 -28.75 3.48 12.91
CA LEU A 43 -28.82 2.01 12.96
C LEU A 43 -28.11 1.44 14.20
N ILE A 44 -26.90 1.91 14.51
CA ILE A 44 -26.13 1.40 15.66
C ILE A 44 -26.68 1.91 16.99
N THR A 45 -27.30 3.08 17.00
CA THR A 45 -27.96 3.66 18.18
C THR A 45 -29.29 2.93 18.46
N GLY A 46 -30.01 2.56 17.44
CA GLY A 46 -31.21 1.74 17.28
C GLY A 46 -32.14 1.63 18.50
N ASN A 47 -31.89 0.66 19.36
CA ASN A 47 -32.70 0.36 20.53
C ASN A 47 -32.09 0.83 21.86
N SER A 48 -31.07 1.69 21.82
CA SER A 48 -30.47 2.21 23.05
C SER A 48 -31.36 3.29 23.69
N GLU A 49 -31.37 3.36 25.01
CA GLU A 49 -32.10 4.39 25.75
C GLU A 49 -31.56 5.81 25.52
N ASP A 50 -30.31 5.93 25.06
CA ASP A 50 -29.65 7.22 24.74
C ASP A 50 -29.43 7.35 23.22
N PRO A 51 -30.22 8.16 22.51
CA PRO A 51 -30.06 8.40 21.08
C PRO A 51 -28.75 9.15 20.74
N THR A 52 -28.07 9.75 21.73
CA THR A 52 -26.84 10.50 21.54
C THR A 52 -25.58 9.67 21.87
N LEU A 53 -25.71 8.36 22.01
CA LEU A 53 -24.65 7.45 22.47
C LEU A 53 -23.39 7.51 21.62
N PHE A 54 -23.56 7.69 20.32
CA PHE A 54 -22.48 7.77 19.31
C PHE A 54 -22.36 9.15 18.66
N VAL A 55 -22.99 10.17 19.24
CA VAL A 55 -22.88 11.55 18.78
C VAL A 55 -21.96 12.33 19.73
N LEU A 56 -20.92 12.91 19.18
CA LEU A 56 -20.01 13.76 19.96
C LEU A 56 -20.69 15.08 20.30
N PRO A 57 -20.77 15.47 21.58
CA PRO A 57 -21.29 16.77 21.96
C PRO A 57 -20.33 17.90 21.51
N ASP A 58 -20.89 19.05 21.16
CA ASP A 58 -20.10 20.27 20.96
C ASP A 58 -19.59 20.78 22.31
N ILE A 59 -18.41 20.29 22.69
CA ILE A 59 -17.81 20.63 23.99
C ILE A 59 -17.42 22.10 24.08
N ALA A 60 -17.11 22.76 22.95
CA ALA A 60 -16.73 24.15 22.94
C ALA A 60 -17.94 25.04 23.28
N ALA A 61 -19.08 24.77 22.67
CA ALA A 61 -20.33 25.46 22.97
C ALA A 61 -20.75 25.22 24.43
N GLN A 62 -20.75 23.97 24.91
CA GLN A 62 -21.13 23.61 26.27
C GLN A 62 -20.20 24.21 27.33
N LEU A 63 -18.90 24.28 27.09
CA LEU A 63 -17.96 24.95 28.00
C LEU A 63 -18.16 26.48 28.02
N SER A 64 -18.42 27.08 26.86
CA SER A 64 -18.74 28.51 26.78
C SER A 64 -20.03 28.86 27.51
N GLU A 65 -21.07 28.04 27.39
CA GLU A 65 -22.31 28.18 28.13
C GLU A 65 -22.07 28.07 29.64
N LEU A 66 -21.26 27.09 30.07
CA LEU A 66 -20.91 26.90 31.47
C LEU A 66 -20.11 28.07 32.08
N GLU A 67 -19.22 28.68 31.28
CA GLU A 67 -18.44 29.87 31.69
C GLU A 67 -19.32 31.10 31.84
N ASN A 68 -20.35 31.23 31.00
CA ASN A 68 -21.31 32.33 31.06
C ASN A 68 -22.41 32.16 32.11
N GLU A 69 -22.53 30.98 32.72
CA GLU A 69 -23.54 30.74 33.76
C GLU A 69 -23.15 31.37 35.09
N THR A 70 -23.77 32.51 35.41
CA THR A 70 -23.45 33.31 36.61
C THR A 70 -24.08 32.75 37.90
N SER A 71 -24.93 31.74 37.79
CA SER A 71 -25.62 31.15 38.94
C SER A 71 -24.79 30.11 39.72
N LEU A 72 -23.68 29.64 39.16
CA LEU A 72 -22.83 28.60 39.71
C LEU A 72 -21.68 29.13 40.55
N THR A 73 -21.39 28.45 41.64
CA THR A 73 -20.14 28.67 42.39
C THR A 73 -18.94 28.09 41.59
N ASP A 74 -17.75 28.52 41.90
CA ASP A 74 -16.54 28.05 41.22
C ASP A 74 -16.34 26.54 41.39
N GLU A 75 -16.66 25.99 42.53
CA GLU A 75 -16.61 24.52 42.78
C GLU A 75 -17.63 23.76 41.93
N GLN A 76 -18.86 24.28 41.84
CA GLN A 76 -19.93 23.69 41.02
C GLN A 76 -19.59 23.75 39.54
N ARG A 77 -18.97 24.85 39.08
CA ARG A 77 -18.52 25.02 37.71
C ARG A 77 -17.41 24.05 37.37
N LEU A 78 -16.46 23.84 38.28
CA LEU A 78 -15.37 22.87 38.08
C LEU A 78 -15.94 21.44 38.02
N ALA A 79 -16.84 21.06 38.92
CA ALA A 79 -17.48 19.73 38.93
C ALA A 79 -18.24 19.47 37.62
N LYS A 80 -19.05 20.41 37.14
CA LYS A 80 -19.77 20.29 35.87
C LYS A 80 -18.82 20.21 34.67
N LYS A 81 -17.71 20.96 34.70
CA LYS A 81 -16.67 20.87 33.68
C LYS A 81 -16.05 19.47 33.62
N ASP A 82 -15.71 18.89 34.75
CA ASP A 82 -15.14 17.54 34.83
C ASP A 82 -16.17 16.49 34.39
N GLU A 83 -17.45 16.65 34.69
CA GLU A 83 -18.51 15.78 34.21
C GLU A 83 -18.66 15.85 32.68
N LEU A 84 -18.68 17.04 32.11
CA LEU A 84 -18.72 17.26 30.65
C LEU A 84 -17.51 16.64 29.94
N MET A 85 -16.30 16.86 30.48
CA MET A 85 -15.08 16.28 29.94
C MET A 85 -15.08 14.75 29.99
N THR A 86 -15.56 14.18 31.12
CA THR A 86 -15.67 12.72 31.29
C THR A 86 -16.67 12.11 30.28
N ASN A 87 -17.84 12.75 30.14
CA ASN A 87 -18.88 12.31 29.21
C ASN A 87 -18.35 12.38 27.74
N TYR A 88 -17.68 13.49 27.39
CA TYR A 88 -17.03 13.62 26.08
C TYR A 88 -15.99 12.52 25.84
N ALA A 89 -15.12 12.24 26.82
CA ALA A 89 -14.11 11.22 26.69
C ALA A 89 -14.72 9.82 26.44
N ILE A 90 -15.78 9.46 27.20
CA ILE A 90 -16.49 8.20 27.02
C ILE A 90 -17.14 8.09 25.64
N LYS A 91 -17.83 9.14 25.19
CA LYS A 91 -18.47 9.16 23.86
C LYS A 91 -17.42 9.14 22.73
N SER A 92 -16.33 9.88 22.88
CA SER A 92 -15.24 9.90 21.93
C SER A 92 -14.58 8.51 21.79
N GLU A 93 -14.35 7.81 22.90
CA GLU A 93 -13.80 6.45 22.88
C GLU A 93 -14.74 5.47 22.18
N ARG A 94 -16.07 5.58 22.41
CA ARG A 94 -17.05 4.73 21.74
C ARG A 94 -17.09 4.95 20.23
N VAL A 95 -17.14 6.20 19.78
CA VAL A 95 -17.11 6.56 18.35
C VAL A 95 -15.82 6.05 17.72
N HIS A 96 -14.70 6.26 18.40
CA HIS A 96 -13.41 5.76 17.95
C HIS A 96 -13.42 4.23 17.80
N THR A 97 -13.91 3.50 18.79
CA THR A 97 -14.00 2.03 18.78
C THR A 97 -14.83 1.53 17.59
N ILE A 98 -15.98 2.16 17.31
CA ILE A 98 -16.81 1.80 16.15
C ILE A 98 -16.09 2.05 14.84
N ASN A 99 -15.42 3.18 14.72
CA ASN A 99 -14.65 3.48 13.52
C ASN A 99 -13.52 2.47 13.30
N GLN A 100 -12.82 2.03 14.35
CA GLN A 100 -11.80 0.98 14.24
C GLN A 100 -12.41 -0.37 13.86
N LEU A 101 -13.57 -0.74 14.41
CA LEU A 101 -14.28 -1.96 14.02
C LEU A 101 -14.73 -1.89 12.56
N LEU A 102 -15.34 -0.79 12.13
CA LEU A 102 -15.71 -0.59 10.73
C LEU A 102 -14.50 -0.73 9.80
N LYS A 103 -13.40 -0.08 10.16
CA LYS A 103 -12.15 -0.16 9.42
C LYS A 103 -11.64 -1.61 9.33
N ALA A 104 -11.67 -2.34 10.44
CA ALA A 104 -11.26 -3.74 10.48
C ALA A 104 -12.11 -4.64 9.57
N TYR A 105 -13.43 -4.39 9.49
CA TYR A 105 -14.34 -5.19 8.69
C TYR A 105 -14.38 -4.82 7.21
N THR A 106 -14.04 -3.59 6.85
CA THR A 106 -14.20 -3.06 5.48
C THR A 106 -12.91 -2.92 4.71
N MET A 107 -11.76 -2.78 5.38
CA MET A 107 -10.49 -2.42 4.77
C MET A 107 -9.35 -3.40 5.10
N PHE A 108 -9.58 -4.38 5.96
CA PHE A 108 -8.56 -5.35 6.35
C PHE A 108 -9.08 -6.76 6.10
N GLU A 109 -8.46 -7.48 5.18
CA GLU A 109 -8.82 -8.83 4.81
C GLU A 109 -7.81 -9.84 5.36
N LYS A 110 -8.34 -10.98 5.79
CA LYS A 110 -7.49 -12.07 6.25
C LYS A 110 -6.73 -12.68 5.09
N ASP A 111 -5.48 -13.03 5.34
CA ASP A 111 -4.53 -13.57 4.38
C ASP A 111 -3.99 -12.54 3.38
N ASP A 112 -4.37 -11.27 3.50
CA ASP A 112 -3.81 -10.15 2.76
C ASP A 112 -3.08 -9.18 3.72
N GLU A 113 -3.79 -8.38 4.51
CA GLU A 113 -3.18 -7.43 5.46
C GLU A 113 -2.75 -8.09 6.77
N TYR A 114 -3.35 -9.22 7.13
CA TYR A 114 -3.00 -9.99 8.33
C TYR A 114 -3.28 -11.48 8.18
N VAL A 115 -2.63 -12.28 9.02
CA VAL A 115 -2.89 -13.72 9.17
C VAL A 115 -3.22 -14.05 10.60
N VAL A 116 -3.94 -15.16 10.82
CA VAL A 116 -4.18 -15.71 12.17
C VAL A 116 -3.36 -16.99 12.32
N ILE A 117 -2.37 -16.94 13.21
CA ILE A 117 -1.48 -18.08 13.51
C ILE A 117 -1.44 -18.27 15.01
N ASP A 118 -1.63 -19.50 15.47
CA ASP A 118 -1.64 -19.88 16.89
C ASP A 118 -2.60 -19.03 17.75
N GLY A 119 -3.74 -18.65 17.17
CA GLY A 119 -4.75 -17.83 17.85
C GLY A 119 -4.36 -16.36 18.04
N GLN A 120 -3.35 -15.89 17.29
CA GLN A 120 -2.90 -14.50 17.31
C GLN A 120 -3.00 -13.88 15.91
N VAL A 121 -3.41 -12.62 15.85
CA VAL A 121 -3.36 -11.80 14.62
C VAL A 121 -1.91 -11.34 14.41
N LYS A 122 -1.38 -11.58 13.23
CA LYS A 122 -0.04 -11.12 12.81
C LYS A 122 -0.15 -10.31 11.55
N ILE A 123 0.48 -9.15 11.53
CA ILE A 123 0.47 -8.23 10.38
C ILE A 123 1.27 -8.85 9.24
N VAL A 124 0.74 -8.75 8.03
CA VAL A 124 1.45 -9.04 6.79
C VAL A 124 1.84 -7.71 6.15
N ASP A 125 3.08 -7.60 5.72
CA ASP A 125 3.54 -6.44 4.96
C ASP A 125 3.01 -6.55 3.52
N GLU A 126 2.14 -5.64 3.12
CA GLU A 126 1.48 -5.62 1.80
C GLU A 126 2.49 -5.66 0.64
N GLN A 127 3.64 -5.00 0.80
CA GLN A 127 4.64 -4.91 -0.26
C GLN A 127 5.54 -6.14 -0.33
N THR A 128 5.87 -6.74 0.80
CA THR A 128 6.78 -7.90 0.85
C THR A 128 6.04 -9.20 1.06
N GLY A 129 4.79 -9.14 1.54
CA GLY A 129 4.01 -10.28 1.98
C GLY A 129 4.59 -10.98 3.22
N ARG A 130 5.53 -10.38 3.93
CA ARG A 130 6.19 -10.97 5.10
C ARG A 130 5.39 -10.72 6.36
N ILE A 131 5.34 -11.75 7.22
CA ILE A 131 4.76 -11.59 8.55
C ILE A 131 5.69 -10.69 9.38
N MET A 132 5.11 -9.63 9.95
CA MET A 132 5.82 -8.70 10.81
C MET A 132 5.70 -9.14 12.27
N GLU A 133 6.62 -9.99 12.71
CA GLU A 133 6.64 -10.50 14.09
C GLU A 133 6.72 -9.34 15.10
N GLY A 134 5.90 -9.42 16.15
CA GLY A 134 5.90 -8.47 17.26
C GLY A 134 5.32 -7.08 16.94
N ARG A 135 4.87 -6.84 15.71
CA ARG A 135 4.16 -5.59 15.35
C ARG A 135 2.67 -5.72 15.56
N ARG A 136 2.05 -4.62 15.95
CA ARG A 136 0.60 -4.48 16.11
C ARG A 136 0.14 -3.18 15.44
N TYR A 137 -1.06 -3.17 14.89
CA TYR A 137 -1.70 -1.93 14.44
C TYR A 137 -1.97 -1.02 15.65
N SER A 138 -1.83 0.27 15.44
CA SER A 138 -2.08 1.29 16.47
C SER A 138 -3.56 1.60 16.67
N ASP A 139 -3.84 2.42 17.65
CA ASP A 139 -5.13 3.09 17.86
C ASP A 139 -6.35 2.15 18.01
N GLY A 140 -6.15 0.96 18.55
CA GLY A 140 -7.24 -0.01 18.76
C GLY A 140 -7.59 -0.85 17.53
N LEU A 141 -7.02 -0.59 16.36
CA LEU A 141 -7.29 -1.36 15.14
C LEU A 141 -6.91 -2.83 15.28
N HIS A 142 -5.77 -3.12 15.93
CA HIS A 142 -5.36 -4.51 16.14
C HIS A 142 -6.36 -5.28 16.98
N GLN A 143 -6.84 -4.66 18.07
CA GLN A 143 -7.89 -5.22 18.93
C GLN A 143 -9.22 -5.41 18.18
N ALA A 144 -9.55 -4.48 17.27
CA ALA A 144 -10.73 -4.60 16.42
C ALA A 144 -10.62 -5.81 15.46
N ILE A 145 -9.43 -6.06 14.89
CA ILE A 145 -9.18 -7.24 14.07
C ILE A 145 -9.20 -8.52 14.92
N GLU A 146 -8.59 -8.52 16.10
CA GLU A 146 -8.65 -9.65 17.04
C GLU A 146 -10.12 -10.00 17.38
N ALA A 147 -10.96 -8.99 17.63
CA ALA A 147 -12.40 -9.17 17.87
C ALA A 147 -13.13 -9.70 16.62
N LYS A 148 -12.83 -9.19 15.43
CA LYS A 148 -13.36 -9.67 14.15
C LYS A 148 -13.07 -11.15 13.93
N GLU A 149 -11.86 -11.60 14.26
CA GLU A 149 -11.43 -12.99 14.07
C GLU A 149 -11.79 -13.91 15.24
N ASN A 150 -12.49 -13.40 16.26
CA ASN A 150 -12.86 -14.14 17.48
C ASN A 150 -11.64 -14.77 18.19
N VAL A 151 -10.48 -14.14 18.12
CA VAL A 151 -9.32 -14.50 18.91
C VAL A 151 -9.28 -13.69 20.19
N LYS A 152 -8.39 -14.06 21.10
CA LYS A 152 -8.23 -13.33 22.36
C LYS A 152 -7.79 -11.90 22.09
N VAL A 153 -8.57 -10.92 22.51
CA VAL A 153 -8.21 -9.50 22.47
C VAL A 153 -7.14 -9.23 23.51
N GLU A 154 -5.95 -8.83 23.08
CA GLU A 154 -4.85 -8.52 23.97
C GLU A 154 -4.84 -7.03 24.36
N ALA A 155 -4.32 -6.73 25.53
CA ALA A 155 -4.18 -5.36 25.98
C ALA A 155 -3.28 -4.53 25.02
N ALA A 156 -3.55 -3.23 24.92
CA ALA A 156 -2.71 -2.33 24.17
C ALA A 156 -1.29 -2.33 24.74
N THR A 157 -0.30 -2.45 23.86
CA THR A 157 1.10 -2.35 24.25
C THR A 157 1.46 -0.90 24.56
N GLN A 158 2.03 -0.65 25.73
CA GLN A 158 2.51 0.69 26.06
C GLN A 158 3.87 0.94 25.39
N THR A 159 3.91 1.86 24.46
CA THR A 159 5.16 2.30 23.84
C THR A 159 5.87 3.31 24.73
N PHE A 160 7.07 2.98 25.18
CA PHE A 160 7.85 3.87 26.07
C PHE A 160 8.53 5.01 25.31
N ALA A 161 8.99 4.78 24.11
CA ALA A 161 9.63 5.78 23.26
C ALA A 161 9.60 5.36 21.80
N THR A 162 9.51 6.32 20.91
CA THR A 162 9.59 6.15 19.46
C THR A 162 10.56 7.14 18.86
N ILE A 163 11.13 6.78 17.73
CA ILE A 163 11.90 7.66 16.87
C ILE A 163 11.63 7.28 15.42
N THR A 164 11.49 8.25 14.54
CA THR A 164 11.38 7.96 13.11
C THR A 164 12.71 7.44 12.56
N LEU A 165 12.66 6.58 11.54
CA LEU A 165 13.86 6.10 10.86
C LEU A 165 14.70 7.27 10.33
N GLN A 166 14.07 8.32 9.84
CA GLN A 166 14.74 9.50 9.33
C GLN A 166 15.56 10.19 10.42
N ASN A 167 14.98 10.42 11.60
CA ASN A 167 15.69 11.03 12.71
C ASN A 167 16.76 10.11 13.30
N TYR A 168 16.52 8.80 13.30
CA TYR A 168 17.53 7.83 13.71
C TYR A 168 18.76 7.89 12.81
N PHE A 169 18.60 7.83 11.48
CA PHE A 169 19.74 7.89 10.57
C PHE A 169 20.42 9.26 10.52
N ARG A 170 19.70 10.35 10.78
CA ARG A 170 20.30 11.68 10.91
C ARG A 170 21.26 11.84 12.10
N MET A 171 21.22 10.90 13.05
CA MET A 171 22.16 10.90 14.20
C MET A 171 23.59 10.51 13.78
N TYR A 172 23.79 9.90 12.63
CA TYR A 172 25.11 9.48 12.17
C TYR A 172 25.85 10.63 11.49
N HIS A 173 27.12 10.86 11.90
CA HIS A 173 27.98 11.87 11.29
C HIS A 173 28.40 11.53 9.87
N LYS A 174 28.52 10.22 9.57
CA LYS A 174 28.80 9.70 8.23
C LYS A 174 27.69 8.73 7.87
N LEU A 175 26.97 9.06 6.81
CA LEU A 175 25.89 8.22 6.28
C LEU A 175 26.10 8.01 4.80
N SER A 176 26.05 6.77 4.35
CA SER A 176 26.10 6.41 2.94
C SER A 176 25.33 5.12 2.71
N GLY A 177 24.94 4.87 1.46
CA GLY A 177 24.22 3.66 1.10
C GLY A 177 24.46 3.29 -0.36
N MET A 178 24.16 2.05 -0.71
CA MET A 178 24.20 1.57 -2.11
C MET A 178 22.87 0.92 -2.47
N THR A 179 22.38 1.28 -3.64
CA THR A 179 21.20 0.65 -4.24
C THR A 179 21.22 0.84 -5.75
N GLY A 180 20.58 -0.06 -6.49
CA GLY A 180 20.41 0.08 -7.94
C GLY A 180 19.30 1.05 -8.35
N THR A 181 18.62 1.70 -7.41
CA THR A 181 17.37 2.45 -7.70
C THR A 181 17.27 3.81 -7.01
N ALA A 182 18.36 4.37 -6.46
CA ALA A 182 18.33 5.64 -5.73
C ALA A 182 18.06 6.86 -6.62
N GLU A 183 18.34 6.78 -7.91
CA GLU A 183 18.25 7.92 -8.85
C GLU A 183 16.85 8.56 -8.86
N THR A 184 15.79 7.76 -8.77
CA THR A 184 14.41 8.26 -8.72
C THR A 184 14.08 9.04 -7.46
N GLU A 185 14.79 8.76 -6.36
CA GLU A 185 14.57 9.32 -5.03
C GLU A 185 15.67 10.35 -4.64
N ALA A 186 16.48 10.79 -5.59
CA ALA A 186 17.62 11.69 -5.31
C ALA A 186 17.19 12.97 -4.58
N GLY A 187 16.06 13.57 -4.99
CA GLY A 187 15.51 14.75 -4.34
C GLY A 187 15.12 14.51 -2.88
N GLU A 188 14.46 13.38 -2.58
CA GLU A 188 14.10 13.01 -1.22
C GLU A 188 15.33 12.75 -0.35
N LEU A 189 16.33 12.03 -0.87
CA LEU A 189 17.57 11.76 -0.16
C LEU A 189 18.34 13.04 0.18
N TRP A 190 18.35 14.01 -0.73
CA TRP A 190 18.92 15.33 -0.47
C TRP A 190 18.11 16.12 0.56
N ASP A 191 16.79 16.18 0.39
CA ASP A 191 15.93 16.96 1.31
C ASP A 191 16.03 16.48 2.75
N ILE A 192 16.00 15.15 2.95
CA ILE A 192 15.94 14.55 4.29
C ILE A 192 17.33 14.37 4.91
N TYR A 193 18.30 13.86 4.16
CA TYR A 193 19.60 13.44 4.71
C TYR A 193 20.77 14.26 4.22
N LYS A 194 20.57 15.18 3.26
CA LYS A 194 21.64 15.92 2.57
C LYS A 194 22.64 14.99 1.87
N LEU A 195 22.13 13.87 1.33
CA LEU A 195 22.93 12.92 0.59
C LEU A 195 22.79 13.13 -0.92
N ASP A 196 23.90 13.28 -1.60
CA ASP A 196 23.97 13.24 -3.06
C ASP A 196 23.86 11.82 -3.59
N VAL A 197 23.21 11.67 -4.74
CA VAL A 197 23.12 10.40 -5.45
C VAL A 197 24.09 10.40 -6.61
N VAL A 198 25.10 9.55 -6.52
CA VAL A 198 26.08 9.33 -7.59
C VAL A 198 25.70 8.08 -8.38
N VAL A 199 25.39 8.23 -9.65
CA VAL A 199 25.07 7.12 -10.54
C VAL A 199 26.37 6.56 -11.12
N ILE A 200 26.76 5.36 -10.67
CA ILE A 200 27.93 4.65 -11.17
C ILE A 200 27.54 3.86 -12.42
N PRO A 201 28.21 4.04 -13.54
CA PRO A 201 27.93 3.28 -14.76
C PRO A 201 28.09 1.79 -14.54
N THR A 202 27.28 0.98 -15.21
CA THR A 202 27.38 -0.48 -15.16
C THR A 202 28.70 -0.95 -15.79
N ASN A 203 29.33 -1.98 -15.19
CA ASN A 203 30.58 -2.57 -15.71
C ASN A 203 30.42 -3.13 -17.13
N ARG A 204 29.26 -3.68 -17.45
CA ARG A 204 28.90 -4.17 -18.78
C ARG A 204 27.65 -3.46 -19.28
N PRO A 205 27.52 -3.22 -20.60
CA PRO A 205 26.32 -2.63 -21.17
C PRO A 205 25.06 -3.47 -20.82
N ILE A 206 23.96 -2.79 -20.59
CA ILE A 206 22.69 -3.43 -20.34
C ILE A 206 22.16 -4.02 -21.65
N SER A 207 22.05 -5.37 -21.70
CA SER A 207 21.51 -6.09 -22.86
C SER A 207 20.01 -6.41 -22.73
N ARG A 208 19.40 -6.09 -21.58
CA ARG A 208 17.96 -6.27 -21.34
C ARG A 208 17.15 -5.31 -22.21
N LYS A 209 16.08 -5.83 -22.82
CA LYS A 209 15.11 -5.04 -23.58
C LYS A 209 13.91 -4.72 -22.71
N ASP A 210 13.75 -3.45 -22.33
CA ASP A 210 12.56 -2.98 -21.59
C ASP A 210 11.51 -2.53 -22.61
N MET A 211 10.41 -3.30 -22.70
CA MET A 211 9.31 -3.04 -23.64
C MET A 211 8.34 -1.98 -23.07
N ASN A 212 7.54 -1.39 -23.94
CA ASN A 212 6.46 -0.51 -23.52
C ASN A 212 5.39 -1.30 -22.72
N ASP A 213 4.61 -0.58 -21.93
CA ASP A 213 3.49 -1.17 -21.21
C ASP A 213 2.41 -1.60 -22.19
N ARG A 214 1.81 -2.76 -21.92
CA ARG A 214 0.64 -3.27 -22.62
C ARG A 214 -0.60 -2.96 -21.80
N VAL A 215 -1.45 -2.09 -22.33
CA VAL A 215 -2.61 -1.57 -21.59
C VAL A 215 -3.90 -2.19 -22.12
N TYR A 216 -4.73 -2.65 -21.21
CA TYR A 216 -6.01 -3.30 -21.44
C TYR A 216 -7.13 -2.53 -20.74
N LYS A 217 -8.38 -2.67 -21.19
CA LYS A 217 -9.53 -2.05 -20.53
C LYS A 217 -9.82 -2.71 -19.19
N THR A 218 -9.80 -4.03 -19.13
CA THR A 218 -10.21 -4.80 -17.94
C THR A 218 -9.08 -5.66 -17.37
N LYS A 219 -9.13 -5.95 -16.07
CA LYS A 219 -8.23 -6.91 -15.41
C LYS A 219 -8.33 -8.30 -16.05
N ARG A 220 -9.53 -8.72 -16.46
CA ARG A 220 -9.75 -10.02 -17.10
C ARG A 220 -8.96 -10.18 -18.40
N GLU A 221 -8.99 -9.18 -19.27
CA GLU A 221 -8.22 -9.18 -20.52
C GLU A 221 -6.73 -9.18 -20.25
N LYS A 222 -6.28 -8.35 -19.31
CA LYS A 222 -4.90 -8.26 -18.87
C LYS A 222 -4.36 -9.63 -18.43
N TYR A 223 -5.04 -10.31 -17.51
CA TYR A 223 -4.56 -11.60 -17.01
C TYR A 223 -4.60 -12.71 -18.06
N LYS A 224 -5.57 -12.69 -18.96
CA LYS A 224 -5.58 -13.60 -20.12
C LYS A 224 -4.32 -13.41 -20.98
N ALA A 225 -3.99 -12.17 -21.30
CA ALA A 225 -2.80 -11.83 -22.08
C ALA A 225 -1.48 -12.16 -21.36
N VAL A 226 -1.44 -11.97 -20.03
CA VAL A 226 -0.29 -12.39 -19.20
C VAL A 226 -0.02 -13.88 -19.35
N ILE A 227 -1.07 -14.70 -19.29
CA ILE A 227 -0.92 -16.17 -19.40
C ILE A 227 -0.48 -16.56 -20.81
N GLU A 228 -1.05 -15.96 -21.84
CA GLU A 228 -0.66 -16.21 -23.24
C GLU A 228 0.82 -15.84 -23.47
N GLU A 229 1.32 -14.74 -22.91
CA GLU A 229 2.72 -14.35 -22.98
C GLU A 229 3.62 -15.36 -22.24
N ILE A 230 3.21 -15.83 -21.05
CA ILE A 230 3.93 -16.86 -20.30
C ILE A 230 4.05 -18.14 -21.13
N GLU A 231 2.95 -18.60 -21.73
CA GLU A 231 2.94 -19.81 -22.60
C GLU A 231 3.96 -19.68 -23.75
N GLN A 232 3.97 -18.54 -24.44
CA GLN A 232 4.90 -18.28 -25.55
C GLN A 232 6.36 -18.29 -25.10
N LEU A 233 6.65 -17.65 -23.96
CA LEU A 233 8.01 -17.57 -23.43
C LEU A 233 8.52 -18.94 -22.95
N VAL A 234 7.67 -19.73 -22.30
CA VAL A 234 7.98 -21.10 -21.87
C VAL A 234 8.26 -22.00 -23.08
N GLN A 235 7.42 -21.92 -24.13
CA GLN A 235 7.64 -22.66 -25.38
C GLN A 235 8.95 -22.25 -26.07
N ALA A 236 9.37 -20.99 -25.94
CA ALA A 236 10.65 -20.51 -26.43
C ALA A 236 11.84 -20.92 -25.54
N GLY A 237 11.64 -21.72 -24.49
CA GLY A 237 12.69 -22.15 -23.57
C GLY A 237 13.19 -21.08 -22.63
N ARG A 238 12.47 -19.97 -22.48
CA ARG A 238 12.86 -18.87 -21.59
C ARG A 238 12.26 -19.05 -20.20
N PRO A 239 13.04 -18.81 -19.14
CA PRO A 239 12.48 -18.67 -17.80
C PRO A 239 11.69 -17.35 -17.67
N VAL A 240 10.60 -17.41 -16.92
CA VAL A 240 9.70 -16.27 -16.71
C VAL A 240 9.59 -15.96 -15.22
N LEU A 241 9.85 -14.72 -14.85
CA LEU A 241 9.57 -14.21 -13.51
C LEU A 241 8.38 -13.24 -13.60
N VAL A 242 7.28 -13.63 -12.97
CA VAL A 242 6.06 -12.82 -12.92
C VAL A 242 6.02 -12.06 -11.59
N GLY A 243 6.09 -10.74 -11.66
CA GLY A 243 5.95 -9.86 -10.50
C GLY A 243 4.49 -9.50 -10.26
N THR A 244 4.01 -9.71 -9.03
CA THR A 244 2.66 -9.35 -8.59
C THR A 244 2.72 -8.34 -7.46
N THR A 245 1.68 -7.53 -7.32
CA THR A 245 1.57 -6.50 -6.28
C THR A 245 1.07 -7.05 -4.95
N SER A 246 0.26 -8.12 -4.98
CA SER A 246 -0.30 -8.75 -3.78
C SER A 246 -0.18 -10.28 -3.80
N VAL A 247 -0.37 -10.88 -2.63
CA VAL A 247 -0.43 -12.35 -2.47
C VAL A 247 -1.67 -12.91 -3.17
N GLU A 248 -2.80 -12.20 -3.10
CA GLU A 248 -4.05 -12.59 -3.76
C GLU A 248 -3.87 -12.74 -5.27
N ILE A 249 -3.26 -11.74 -5.92
CA ILE A 249 -2.96 -11.80 -7.36
C ILE A 249 -2.03 -12.98 -7.68
N SER A 250 -1.04 -13.26 -6.83
CA SER A 250 -0.13 -14.38 -7.03
C SER A 250 -0.85 -15.74 -6.96
N GLU A 251 -1.80 -15.90 -6.02
CA GLU A 251 -2.60 -17.11 -5.88
C GLU A 251 -3.61 -17.27 -7.01
N MET A 252 -4.26 -16.17 -7.43
CA MET A 252 -5.16 -16.16 -8.59
C MET A 252 -4.43 -16.61 -9.86
N LEU A 253 -3.27 -16.02 -10.16
CA LEU A 253 -2.45 -16.39 -11.31
C LEU A 253 -1.99 -17.84 -11.22
N SER A 254 -1.60 -18.30 -10.03
CA SER A 254 -1.22 -19.71 -9.80
C SER A 254 -2.37 -20.65 -10.16
N LYS A 255 -3.59 -20.37 -9.73
CA LYS A 255 -4.78 -21.16 -10.11
C LYS A 255 -5.00 -21.16 -11.63
N MET A 256 -4.86 -20.01 -12.29
CA MET A 256 -5.02 -19.89 -13.74
C MET A 256 -3.95 -20.68 -14.52
N LEU A 257 -2.68 -20.64 -14.08
CA LEU A 257 -1.59 -21.41 -14.69
C LEU A 257 -1.78 -22.92 -14.48
N THR A 258 -2.27 -23.33 -13.29
CA THR A 258 -2.62 -24.73 -13.00
C THR A 258 -3.71 -25.24 -13.94
N MET A 259 -4.75 -24.45 -14.20
CA MET A 259 -5.81 -24.81 -15.17
C MET A 259 -5.27 -24.98 -16.60
N ARG A 260 -4.20 -24.24 -16.95
CA ARG A 260 -3.51 -24.35 -18.25
C ARG A 260 -2.42 -25.43 -18.25
N LYS A 261 -2.23 -26.16 -17.14
CA LYS A 261 -1.19 -27.18 -16.96
C LYS A 261 0.23 -26.65 -17.15
N ILE A 262 0.48 -25.41 -16.78
CA ILE A 262 1.81 -24.78 -16.79
C ILE A 262 2.43 -24.99 -15.41
N GLU A 263 3.56 -25.69 -15.36
CA GLU A 263 4.32 -25.86 -14.12
C GLU A 263 4.91 -24.53 -13.68
N HIS A 264 4.71 -24.19 -12.42
CA HIS A 264 5.19 -22.94 -11.85
C HIS A 264 5.48 -23.06 -10.36
N SER A 265 6.24 -22.12 -9.85
CA SER A 265 6.53 -21.96 -8.43
C SER A 265 6.02 -20.59 -7.95
N VAL A 266 5.50 -20.53 -6.72
CA VAL A 266 5.03 -19.28 -6.11
C VAL A 266 5.96 -18.91 -4.97
N LEU A 267 6.49 -17.68 -5.03
CA LEU A 267 7.25 -17.04 -3.98
C LEU A 267 6.40 -15.97 -3.32
N ASN A 268 5.79 -16.33 -2.20
CA ASN A 268 5.09 -15.39 -1.34
C ASN A 268 5.49 -15.61 0.12
N ALA A 269 5.01 -14.73 1.01
CA ALA A 269 5.32 -14.77 2.42
C ALA A 269 5.04 -16.08 3.15
N LYS A 270 4.08 -16.86 2.63
CA LYS A 270 3.69 -18.15 3.23
C LYS A 270 4.75 -19.24 3.04
N LEU A 271 5.74 -19.06 2.16
CA LEU A 271 6.69 -20.10 1.73
C LEU A 271 8.17 -19.77 1.98
N HIS A 272 8.49 -18.94 2.98
CA HIS A 272 9.86 -18.48 3.27
C HIS A 272 10.94 -19.56 3.32
N GLN A 273 10.63 -20.73 3.89
CA GLN A 273 11.62 -21.80 4.05
C GLN A 273 12.10 -22.39 2.71
N LYS A 274 11.36 -22.22 1.63
CA LYS A 274 11.69 -22.75 0.29
C LYS A 274 12.17 -21.66 -0.68
N GLU A 275 12.26 -20.42 -0.23
CA GLU A 275 12.59 -19.28 -1.09
C GLU A 275 13.91 -19.46 -1.85
N ALA A 276 14.96 -19.89 -1.18
CA ALA A 276 16.28 -20.10 -1.78
C ALA A 276 16.26 -21.17 -2.87
N ASP A 277 15.54 -22.27 -2.64
CA ASP A 277 15.44 -23.37 -3.59
C ASP A 277 14.63 -22.99 -4.84
N ILE A 278 13.57 -22.21 -4.65
CA ILE A 278 12.74 -21.71 -5.76
C ILE A 278 13.53 -20.73 -6.61
N VAL A 279 14.23 -19.77 -5.98
CA VAL A 279 15.07 -18.81 -6.71
C VAL A 279 16.21 -19.47 -7.44
N ALA A 280 16.84 -20.51 -6.86
CA ALA A 280 17.88 -21.29 -7.52
C ALA A 280 17.38 -21.95 -8.82
N LYS A 281 16.12 -22.35 -8.87
CA LYS A 281 15.47 -22.96 -10.04
C LYS A 281 14.90 -21.96 -11.03
N ALA A 282 14.67 -20.71 -10.61
CA ALA A 282 13.98 -19.67 -11.42
C ALA A 282 14.71 -19.30 -12.72
N GLY A 283 15.98 -19.67 -12.86
CA GLY A 283 16.79 -19.43 -14.07
C GLY A 283 16.88 -20.62 -15.03
N LEU A 284 16.20 -21.74 -14.73
CA LEU A 284 16.20 -22.90 -15.61
C LEU A 284 15.25 -22.70 -16.82
N SER A 285 15.55 -23.38 -17.92
CA SER A 285 14.75 -23.28 -19.16
C SER A 285 13.27 -23.63 -18.91
N GLY A 286 12.37 -22.77 -19.39
CA GLY A 286 10.93 -22.97 -19.34
C GLY A 286 10.30 -22.89 -17.93
N THR A 287 11.05 -22.49 -16.90
CA THR A 287 10.49 -22.35 -15.56
C THR A 287 9.68 -21.06 -15.43
N VAL A 288 8.57 -21.15 -14.71
CA VAL A 288 7.74 -19.99 -14.35
C VAL A 288 7.80 -19.80 -12.84
N THR A 289 8.13 -18.57 -12.41
CA THR A 289 8.15 -18.20 -11.01
C THR A 289 7.25 -16.98 -10.82
N ILE A 290 6.21 -17.10 -10.00
CA ILE A 290 5.39 -15.96 -9.57
C ILE A 290 5.98 -15.45 -8.27
N ALA A 291 6.27 -14.16 -8.18
CA ALA A 291 6.85 -13.56 -6.99
C ALA A 291 6.12 -12.27 -6.62
N THR A 292 5.75 -12.11 -5.36
CA THR A 292 5.40 -10.80 -4.83
C THR A 292 6.65 -9.92 -4.78
N ASN A 293 6.45 -8.61 -4.80
CA ASN A 293 7.46 -7.58 -5.11
C ASN A 293 8.86 -7.77 -4.54
N MET A 294 8.99 -8.27 -3.33
CA MET A 294 10.25 -8.31 -2.61
C MET A 294 10.76 -9.73 -2.35
N ALA A 295 10.00 -10.74 -2.74
CA ALA A 295 10.42 -12.13 -2.57
C ALA A 295 11.69 -12.43 -3.39
N GLY A 296 12.64 -13.16 -2.83
CA GLY A 296 13.94 -13.47 -3.45
C GLY A 296 14.91 -12.28 -3.55
N ARG A 297 14.70 -11.18 -2.81
CA ARG A 297 15.63 -10.04 -2.80
C ARG A 297 16.99 -10.46 -2.25
N GLY A 298 18.06 -10.00 -2.93
CA GLY A 298 19.45 -10.33 -2.52
C GLY A 298 19.98 -11.63 -3.10
N THR A 299 19.12 -12.47 -3.73
CA THR A 299 19.54 -13.70 -4.40
C THR A 299 19.66 -13.49 -5.91
N ASP A 300 20.72 -14.01 -6.51
CA ASP A 300 20.96 -13.91 -7.96
C ASP A 300 20.37 -15.10 -8.69
N ILE A 301 19.64 -14.82 -9.79
CA ILE A 301 19.08 -15.84 -10.68
C ILE A 301 20.13 -16.18 -11.74
N LYS A 302 20.75 -17.34 -11.61
CA LYS A 302 21.78 -17.80 -12.55
C LYS A 302 21.17 -18.41 -13.80
N LEU A 303 21.64 -17.99 -14.97
CA LEU A 303 21.15 -18.45 -16.27
C LEU A 303 22.16 -19.40 -16.92
N SER A 304 21.66 -20.51 -17.47
CA SER A 304 22.49 -21.41 -18.29
C SER A 304 22.80 -20.78 -19.66
N PRO A 305 23.85 -21.24 -20.36
CA PRO A 305 24.18 -20.76 -21.71
C PRO A 305 23.01 -20.89 -22.71
N GLU A 306 22.22 -21.97 -22.62
CA GLU A 306 21.06 -22.23 -23.45
C GLU A 306 19.95 -21.18 -23.22
N VAL A 307 19.68 -20.84 -21.97
CA VAL A 307 18.72 -19.81 -21.59
C VAL A 307 19.19 -18.44 -22.10
N LYS A 308 20.49 -18.13 -22.00
CA LYS A 308 21.04 -16.90 -22.54
C LYS A 308 20.90 -16.83 -24.06
N ALA A 309 21.11 -17.94 -24.77
CA ALA A 309 20.89 -18.02 -26.22
C ALA A 309 19.41 -17.87 -26.61
N ALA A 310 18.48 -18.36 -25.78
CA ALA A 310 17.03 -18.19 -25.97
C ALA A 310 16.53 -16.76 -25.67
N GLY A 311 17.38 -15.85 -25.20
CA GLY A 311 17.03 -14.45 -24.89
C GLY A 311 16.96 -14.12 -23.41
N GLY A 312 17.40 -15.04 -22.53
CA GLY A 312 17.53 -14.83 -21.08
C GLY A 312 16.23 -14.75 -20.32
N LEU A 313 16.31 -14.28 -19.07
CA LEU A 313 15.15 -14.17 -18.17
C LEU A 313 14.16 -13.13 -18.68
N ALA A 314 12.89 -13.54 -18.76
CA ALA A 314 11.78 -12.65 -19.05
C ALA A 314 11.10 -12.19 -17.76
N ILE A 315 10.92 -10.88 -17.58
CA ILE A 315 10.18 -10.28 -16.48
C ILE A 315 8.82 -9.84 -17.00
N ILE A 316 7.77 -10.28 -16.32
CA ILE A 316 6.40 -9.84 -16.54
C ILE A 316 5.93 -9.16 -15.27
N GLY A 317 5.63 -7.86 -15.32
CA GLY A 317 4.91 -7.15 -14.27
C GLY A 317 3.42 -7.21 -14.53
N THR A 318 2.63 -7.63 -13.57
CA THR A 318 1.15 -7.72 -13.73
C THR A 318 0.45 -6.40 -13.49
N GLU A 319 1.15 -5.46 -12.87
CA GLU A 319 0.72 -4.08 -12.61
C GLU A 319 1.92 -3.17 -12.48
N ARG A 320 1.70 -1.86 -12.62
CA ARG A 320 2.67 -0.86 -12.20
C ARG A 320 2.50 -0.57 -10.72
N HIS A 321 3.61 -0.50 -10.02
CA HIS A 321 3.62 -0.12 -8.62
C HIS A 321 3.43 1.38 -8.44
N GLU A 322 3.08 1.80 -7.24
CA GLU A 322 2.99 3.21 -6.88
C GLU A 322 4.34 3.95 -6.98
N SER A 323 5.46 3.23 -6.88
CA SER A 323 6.80 3.78 -6.97
C SER A 323 7.57 3.18 -8.15
N ARG A 324 8.13 4.05 -9.00
CA ARG A 324 9.02 3.69 -10.11
C ARG A 324 10.24 2.89 -9.63
N ARG A 325 10.68 3.12 -8.41
CA ARG A 325 11.77 2.40 -7.78
C ARG A 325 11.49 0.90 -7.67
N VAL A 326 10.27 0.52 -7.32
CA VAL A 326 9.85 -0.88 -7.19
C VAL A 326 9.79 -1.55 -8.57
N ASP A 327 9.27 -0.87 -9.58
CA ASP A 327 9.29 -1.36 -10.97
C ASP A 327 10.73 -1.59 -11.47
N ARG A 328 11.64 -0.66 -11.18
CA ARG A 328 13.07 -0.81 -11.51
C ARG A 328 13.72 -1.99 -10.79
N GLN A 329 13.33 -2.25 -9.54
CA GLN A 329 13.81 -3.44 -8.78
C GLN A 329 13.34 -4.74 -9.41
N LEU A 330 12.09 -4.81 -9.87
CA LEU A 330 11.57 -5.97 -10.59
C LEU A 330 12.31 -6.17 -11.92
N ARG A 331 12.41 -5.14 -12.76
CA ARG A 331 13.17 -5.19 -14.02
C ARG A 331 14.63 -5.60 -13.82
N GLY A 332 15.26 -5.10 -12.74
CA GLY A 332 16.64 -5.38 -12.37
C GLY A 332 16.94 -6.83 -11.98
N ARG A 333 15.94 -7.70 -11.93
CA ARG A 333 16.15 -9.15 -11.78
C ARG A 333 16.70 -9.80 -13.06
N ALA A 334 16.42 -9.23 -14.24
CA ALA A 334 16.96 -9.65 -15.52
C ALA A 334 18.06 -8.71 -16.02
N GLY A 335 18.89 -9.18 -16.95
CA GLY A 335 19.95 -8.38 -17.59
C GLY A 335 21.15 -8.09 -16.70
N ARG A 336 21.39 -8.90 -15.67
CA ARG A 336 22.53 -8.76 -14.76
C ARG A 336 23.83 -9.15 -15.47
N GLN A 337 24.92 -8.44 -15.18
CA GLN A 337 26.25 -8.71 -15.71
C GLN A 337 26.33 -8.79 -17.26
N GLY A 338 25.45 -8.05 -17.96
CA GLY A 338 25.37 -8.05 -19.41
C GLY A 338 24.60 -9.24 -20.00
N ASP A 339 23.94 -10.05 -19.20
CA ASP A 339 23.08 -11.13 -19.68
C ASP A 339 21.89 -10.58 -20.48
N PRO A 340 21.43 -11.30 -21.51
CA PRO A 340 20.21 -10.93 -22.22
C PRO A 340 19.00 -11.09 -21.28
N GLY A 341 17.93 -10.40 -21.60
CA GLY A 341 16.67 -10.45 -20.87
C GLY A 341 15.64 -9.51 -21.46
N SER A 342 14.43 -9.57 -20.96
CA SER A 342 13.36 -8.64 -21.34
C SER A 342 12.46 -8.32 -20.16
N SER A 343 11.81 -7.15 -20.20
CA SER A 343 10.76 -6.81 -19.25
C SER A 343 9.56 -6.18 -19.95
N VAL A 344 8.37 -6.51 -19.51
CA VAL A 344 7.10 -5.92 -19.96
C VAL A 344 6.15 -5.81 -18.78
N PHE A 345 5.36 -4.73 -18.73
CA PHE A 345 4.29 -4.57 -17.77
C PHE A 345 2.94 -4.65 -18.48
N PHE A 346 2.05 -5.43 -17.90
CA PHE A 346 0.66 -5.53 -18.30
C PHE A 346 -0.18 -4.72 -17.34
N VAL A 347 -0.89 -3.74 -17.85
CA VAL A 347 -1.65 -2.75 -17.07
C VAL A 347 -3.09 -2.76 -17.50
N SER A 348 -4.02 -2.60 -16.56
CA SER A 348 -5.45 -2.42 -16.82
C SER A 348 -5.89 -1.05 -16.33
N LEU A 349 -6.94 -0.48 -16.94
CA LEU A 349 -7.58 0.74 -16.41
C LEU A 349 -8.24 0.52 -15.05
N GLU A 350 -8.52 -0.74 -14.71
CA GLU A 350 -9.08 -1.14 -13.42
C GLU A 350 -8.02 -1.35 -12.34
N ASP A 351 -6.70 -1.25 -12.65
CA ASP A 351 -5.63 -1.33 -11.68
C ASP A 351 -5.64 -0.10 -10.77
N ASP A 352 -5.28 -0.26 -9.49
CA ASP A 352 -5.42 0.80 -8.49
C ASP A 352 -4.68 2.08 -8.84
N LEU A 353 -3.45 1.98 -9.32
CA LEU A 353 -2.69 3.14 -9.80
C LEU A 353 -3.45 3.89 -10.91
N MET A 354 -4.06 3.15 -11.83
CA MET A 354 -4.78 3.72 -12.97
C MET A 354 -6.11 4.33 -12.51
N ARG A 355 -6.87 3.60 -11.71
CA ARG A 355 -8.18 4.02 -11.18
C ARG A 355 -8.07 5.30 -10.33
N LEU A 356 -7.07 5.36 -9.44
CA LEU A 356 -6.94 6.48 -8.48
C LEU A 356 -6.26 7.73 -9.07
N PHE A 357 -5.38 7.58 -10.07
CA PHE A 357 -4.51 8.69 -10.47
C PHE A 357 -4.49 9.04 -11.97
N SER A 358 -5.05 8.22 -12.83
CA SER A 358 -4.94 8.48 -14.29
C SER A 358 -6.05 7.97 -15.18
N SER A 359 -7.07 7.27 -14.66
CA SER A 359 -8.10 6.59 -15.47
C SER A 359 -8.80 7.51 -16.47
N ASP A 360 -9.25 8.70 -16.05
CA ASP A 360 -10.10 9.58 -16.86
C ASP A 360 -9.41 10.09 -18.12
N ARG A 361 -8.12 10.42 -18.02
CA ARG A 361 -7.35 10.92 -19.16
C ARG A 361 -6.99 9.82 -20.14
N ILE A 362 -6.64 8.65 -19.64
CA ILE A 362 -6.24 7.51 -20.48
C ILE A 362 -7.49 6.87 -21.07
N ALA A 363 -8.55 6.68 -20.30
CA ALA A 363 -9.84 6.21 -20.80
C ALA A 363 -10.37 7.14 -21.91
N GLY A 364 -10.34 8.45 -21.71
CA GLY A 364 -10.74 9.42 -22.73
C GLY A 364 -9.87 9.40 -24.01
N VAL A 365 -8.60 9.07 -23.90
CA VAL A 365 -7.72 8.86 -25.07
C VAL A 365 -8.07 7.55 -25.76
N MET A 366 -8.31 6.47 -25.01
CA MET A 366 -8.70 5.17 -25.55
C MET A 366 -10.03 5.24 -26.29
N ASP A 367 -11.03 5.92 -25.71
CA ASP A 367 -12.34 6.08 -26.33
C ASP A 367 -12.29 6.96 -27.60
N ARG A 368 -11.49 8.03 -27.60
CA ARG A 368 -11.27 8.86 -28.81
C ARG A 368 -10.55 8.11 -29.93
N LEU A 369 -9.70 7.17 -29.59
CA LEU A 369 -9.00 6.32 -30.56
C LEU A 369 -9.85 5.13 -31.03
N GLY A 370 -11.06 4.95 -30.48
CA GLY A 370 -12.01 3.93 -30.90
C GLY A 370 -11.63 2.50 -30.50
N PHE A 371 -10.81 2.32 -29.45
CA PHE A 371 -10.39 1.00 -29.00
C PHE A 371 -11.56 0.19 -28.45
N LYS A 372 -11.71 -1.03 -28.96
CA LYS A 372 -12.73 -1.98 -28.55
C LYS A 372 -12.25 -2.85 -27.40
N GLU A 373 -13.20 -3.47 -26.71
CA GLU A 373 -12.89 -4.52 -25.73
C GLU A 373 -12.10 -5.65 -26.40
N GLY A 374 -11.02 -6.10 -25.76
CA GLY A 374 -10.11 -7.12 -26.32
C GLY A 374 -8.88 -6.56 -27.07
N GLU A 375 -8.84 -5.27 -27.35
CA GLU A 375 -7.68 -4.66 -28.01
C GLU A 375 -6.62 -4.20 -26.99
N MET A 376 -5.36 -4.54 -27.27
CA MET A 376 -4.19 -4.11 -26.50
C MET A 376 -3.66 -2.80 -27.07
N ILE A 377 -3.26 -1.89 -26.19
CA ILE A 377 -2.54 -0.69 -26.58
C ILE A 377 -1.10 -0.80 -26.08
N GLU A 378 -0.18 -0.73 -27.02
CA GLU A 378 1.26 -0.62 -26.74
C GLU A 378 1.77 0.65 -27.38
N HIS A 379 1.86 1.75 -26.63
CA HIS A 379 2.36 3.01 -27.14
C HIS A 379 3.15 3.76 -26.06
N LYS A 380 4.33 4.28 -26.45
CA LYS A 380 5.24 5.02 -25.56
C LYS A 380 4.57 6.20 -24.85
N MET A 381 3.61 6.85 -25.49
CA MET A 381 2.89 8.00 -24.91
C MET A 381 2.05 7.57 -23.70
N ILE A 382 1.48 6.36 -23.72
CA ILE A 382 0.70 5.82 -22.61
C ILE A 382 1.63 5.42 -21.47
N SER A 383 2.73 4.70 -21.74
CA SER A 383 3.74 4.39 -20.73
C SER A 383 4.27 5.66 -20.04
N ASN A 384 4.51 6.73 -20.80
CA ASN A 384 4.91 8.02 -20.23
C ASN A 384 3.81 8.66 -19.35
N SER A 385 2.53 8.44 -19.68
CA SER A 385 1.41 8.95 -18.88
C SER A 385 1.28 8.19 -17.56
N ILE A 386 1.48 6.88 -17.59
CA ILE A 386 1.53 6.03 -16.38
C ILE A 386 2.70 6.47 -15.49
N GLU A 387 3.89 6.69 -16.07
CA GLU A 387 5.03 7.18 -15.30
C GLU A 387 4.79 8.55 -14.65
N ARG A 388 4.05 9.45 -15.32
CA ARG A 388 3.64 10.73 -14.72
C ARG A 388 2.65 10.54 -13.56
N ALA A 389 1.76 9.55 -13.66
CA ALA A 389 0.87 9.19 -12.56
C ALA A 389 1.68 8.69 -11.36
N GLN A 390 2.63 7.76 -11.57
CA GLN A 390 3.53 7.29 -10.51
C GLN A 390 4.28 8.46 -9.84
N LYS A 391 4.83 9.41 -10.61
CA LYS A 391 5.50 10.59 -10.04
C LYS A 391 4.58 11.39 -9.11
N LYS A 392 3.31 11.57 -9.48
CA LYS A 392 2.35 12.27 -8.61
C LYS A 392 2.09 11.52 -7.31
N VAL A 393 2.00 10.19 -7.38
CA VAL A 393 1.85 9.35 -6.18
C VAL A 393 3.09 9.46 -5.30
N GLU A 394 4.29 9.34 -5.89
CA GLU A 394 5.56 9.52 -5.18
C GLU A 394 5.65 10.88 -4.48
N GLU A 395 5.29 11.97 -5.18
CA GLU A 395 5.27 13.33 -4.63
C GLU A 395 4.25 13.48 -3.48
N ASN A 396 3.05 12.90 -3.63
CA ASN A 396 2.04 12.92 -2.57
C ASN A 396 2.50 12.15 -1.34
N ASN A 397 3.01 10.94 -1.53
CA ASN A 397 3.52 10.08 -0.45
C ASN A 397 4.73 10.72 0.24
N PHE A 398 5.61 11.37 -0.53
CA PHE A 398 6.70 12.16 0.05
C PHE A 398 6.19 13.32 0.88
N GLY A 399 5.19 14.06 0.40
CA GLY A 399 4.56 15.14 1.14
C GLY A 399 3.98 14.69 2.48
N ILE A 400 3.32 13.53 2.53
CA ILE A 400 2.81 12.92 3.77
C ILE A 400 3.96 12.59 4.72
N ARG A 401 4.99 11.88 4.23
CA ARG A 401 6.18 11.52 5.04
C ARG A 401 6.90 12.75 5.58
N LYS A 402 7.02 13.80 4.77
CA LYS A 402 7.65 15.07 5.17
C LYS A 402 6.89 15.75 6.31
N ARG A 403 5.56 15.81 6.24
CA ARG A 403 4.74 16.37 7.33
C ARG A 403 4.90 15.57 8.63
N LEU A 404 4.86 14.25 8.56
CA LEU A 404 5.09 13.40 9.73
C LEU A 404 6.47 13.65 10.35
N LEU A 405 7.49 13.84 9.52
CA LEU A 405 8.82 14.16 9.97
C LEU A 405 8.90 15.54 10.64
N GLU A 406 8.22 16.56 10.11
CA GLU A 406 8.14 17.90 10.70
C GLU A 406 7.55 17.85 12.13
N TYR A 407 6.51 17.03 12.36
CA TYR A 407 5.99 16.80 13.71
C TYR A 407 6.99 16.07 14.60
N ASP A 408 7.64 15.02 14.11
CA ASP A 408 8.61 14.26 14.89
C ASP A 408 9.87 15.11 15.19
N ASP A 409 10.24 16.07 14.36
CA ASP A 409 11.34 16.98 14.60
C ASP A 409 11.12 17.83 15.87
N VAL A 410 9.86 18.22 16.16
CA VAL A 410 9.52 18.90 17.43
C VAL A 410 9.74 17.97 18.61
N MET A 411 9.23 16.72 18.50
CA MET A 411 9.40 15.71 19.53
C MET A 411 10.89 15.33 19.70
N ASN A 412 11.65 15.32 18.60
CA ASN A 412 13.08 15.02 18.63
C ASN A 412 13.90 16.08 19.37
N LYS A 413 13.53 17.36 19.27
CA LYS A 413 14.14 18.43 20.08
C LYS A 413 13.95 18.19 21.58
N GLN A 414 12.73 17.82 21.98
CA GLN A 414 12.42 17.49 23.39
C GLN A 414 13.18 16.25 23.84
N ARG A 415 13.20 15.20 23.00
CA ARG A 415 13.93 13.96 23.25
C ARG A 415 15.44 14.22 23.46
N THR A 416 16.04 15.06 22.63
CA THR A 416 17.45 15.43 22.73
C THR A 416 17.75 16.12 24.07
N VAL A 417 16.91 17.03 24.52
CA VAL A 417 17.09 17.72 25.83
C VAL A 417 17.02 16.72 26.98
N VAL A 418 16.04 15.82 26.97
CA VAL A 418 15.87 14.80 28.03
C VAL A 418 17.06 13.86 28.07
N TYR A 419 17.49 13.33 26.93
CA TYR A 419 18.62 12.40 26.86
C TYR A 419 19.96 13.06 27.20
N THR A 420 20.16 14.35 26.84
CA THR A 420 21.34 15.09 27.23
C THR A 420 21.41 15.24 28.76
N LYS A 421 20.29 15.65 29.39
CA LYS A 421 20.23 15.73 30.87
C LYS A 421 20.45 14.37 31.52
N ARG A 422 19.87 13.31 30.99
CA ARG A 422 20.02 11.96 31.52
C ARG A 422 21.46 11.41 31.43
N ARG A 423 22.24 11.83 30.42
CA ARG A 423 23.64 11.48 30.28
C ARG A 423 24.54 12.19 31.31
N HIS A 424 24.13 13.38 31.75
CA HIS A 424 24.90 14.15 32.75
C HIS A 424 24.59 13.72 34.19
N ALA A 425 23.44 13.05 34.41
CA ALA A 425 23.08 12.47 35.70
C ALA A 425 23.74 11.10 35.88
#